data_8356d7d5572a0547fcd2a22e2498594e
#
_entry.id   8356d7d5572a0547fcd2a22e2498594e
#
_cell.length_a   1.000
_cell.length_b   1.000
_cell.length_c   1.000
_cell.angle_alpha   90.00
_cell.angle_beta   90.00
_cell.angle_gamma   90.00
#
_symmetry.space_group_name_H-M   'P 1'
#
loop_
_entity.id
_entity.type
_entity.pdbx_description
1 polymer ?
#
loop_
_entity_poly.entity_id
_entity_poly.type
_entity_poly.pdbx_seq_one_letter_code
_entity_poly.pdbx_strand_id
1 'polypeptide(L)' 'MDYKKHYDKLIEKARSRTKPEGYTERHHIIPKCLGGIDDQTNIAVLTAREHFVAHLLLVKIYPENPSMWYSVSIMSGKH' A
#
# COMPACT_ATOMS: atom_id res chain seq x y z
N MET A 1 1.58 4.49 18.36
CA MET A 1 2.20 4.79 17.07
C MET A 1 1.15 5.30 16.09
N ASP A 2 1.49 6.27 15.29
CA ASP A 2 0.56 6.83 14.29
C ASP A 2 0.77 6.13 12.95
N TYR A 3 0.04 5.04 12.74
CA TYR A 3 0.17 4.24 11.52
C TYR A 3 -0.25 5.01 10.27
N LYS A 4 -1.27 5.87 10.39
CA LYS A 4 -1.72 6.69 9.26
C LYS A 4 -0.61 7.63 8.81
N LYS A 5 0.08 8.24 9.75
CA LYS A 5 1.20 9.14 9.44
C LYS A 5 2.33 8.39 8.73
N HIS A 6 2.65 7.19 9.19
CA HIS A 6 3.68 6.37 8.54
C HIS A 6 3.26 5.96 7.13
N TYR A 7 1.98 5.62 6.96
CA TYR A 7 1.45 5.28 5.65
C TYR A 7 1.56 6.47 4.69
N ASP A 8 1.12 7.63 5.14
CA ASP A 8 1.15 8.85 4.31
C ASP A 8 2.58 9.21 3.91
N LYS A 9 3.54 9.03 4.80
CA LYS A 9 4.96 9.29 4.49
C LYS A 9 5.51 8.34 3.44
N LEU A 10 5.13 7.06 3.51
CA LEU A 10 5.53 6.09 2.52
C LEU A 10 4.98 6.45 1.15
N ILE A 11 3.71 6.81 1.08
CA ILE A 11 3.06 7.21 -0.17
C ILE A 11 3.71 8.48 -0.73
N GLU A 12 3.94 9.48 0.11
CA GLU A 12 4.57 10.73 -0.31
C GLU A 12 5.96 10.48 -0.89
N LYS A 13 6.76 9.66 -0.22
CA LYS A 13 8.09 9.27 -0.70
C LYS A 13 7.99 8.63 -2.08
N ALA A 14 7.06 7.70 -2.26
CA ALA A 14 6.91 6.99 -3.52
C ALA A 14 6.48 7.92 -4.66
N ARG A 15 5.62 8.88 -4.36
CA ARG A 15 5.08 9.79 -5.36
C ARG A 15 6.02 10.94 -5.72
N SER A 16 6.99 11.23 -4.88
CA SER A 16 7.92 12.35 -5.09
C SER A 16 9.27 11.93 -5.67
N ARG A 17 9.52 10.63 -5.78
CA ARG A 17 10.80 10.11 -6.29
C ARG A 17 10.67 9.62 -7.72
N THR A 18 11.82 9.44 -8.37
CA THR A 18 11.90 8.72 -9.64
C THR A 18 11.55 7.24 -9.37
N LYS A 19 10.81 6.63 -10.29
CA LYS A 19 10.44 5.21 -10.19
C LYS A 19 11.68 4.36 -9.94
N PRO A 20 11.67 3.46 -8.95
CA PRO A 20 12.80 2.55 -8.70
C PRO A 20 13.09 1.68 -9.92
N GLU A 21 14.36 1.37 -10.12
CA GLU A 21 14.76 0.41 -11.14
C GLU A 21 14.36 -1.00 -10.73
N GLY A 22 14.08 -1.85 -11.73
CA GLY A 22 13.72 -3.23 -11.51
C GLY A 22 12.24 -3.41 -11.26
N TYR A 23 11.89 -4.48 -10.56
CA TYR A 23 10.51 -4.86 -10.33
C TYR A 23 9.80 -3.88 -9.39
N THR A 24 8.62 -3.43 -9.80
CA THR A 24 7.75 -2.58 -8.98
C THR A 24 6.31 -3.05 -9.10
N GLU A 25 5.49 -2.61 -8.15
CA GLU A 25 4.06 -2.95 -8.10
C GLU A 25 3.25 -1.68 -7.97
N ARG A 26 2.07 -1.68 -8.60
CA ARG A 26 1.13 -0.57 -8.48
C ARG A 26 0.28 -0.78 -7.24
N HIS A 27 0.20 0.25 -6.41
CA HIS A 27 -0.54 0.21 -5.15
C HIS A 27 -1.65 1.25 -5.17
N HIS A 28 -2.88 0.84 -4.84
CA HIS A 28 -3.99 1.79 -4.66
C HIS A 28 -3.84 2.48 -3.31
N ILE A 29 -3.66 3.80 -3.35
CA ILE A 29 -3.43 4.60 -2.14
C ILE A 29 -4.64 4.50 -1.21
N ILE A 30 -5.84 4.72 -1.77
CA ILE A 30 -7.09 4.39 -1.09
C ILE A 30 -7.51 3.05 -1.64
N PRO A 31 -7.60 2.01 -0.78
CA PRO A 31 -7.98 0.67 -1.25
C PRO A 31 -9.33 0.67 -1.94
N LYS A 32 -9.48 -0.20 -2.94
CA LYS A 32 -10.74 -0.30 -3.68
C LYS A 32 -11.93 -0.62 -2.76
N CYS A 33 -11.72 -1.46 -1.74
CA CYS A 33 -12.77 -1.80 -0.79
C CYS A 33 -13.23 -0.60 0.06
N LEU A 34 -12.43 0.48 0.08
CA LEU A 34 -12.77 1.72 0.77
C LEU A 34 -13.18 2.83 -0.22
N GLY A 35 -13.51 2.45 -1.45
CA GLY A 35 -13.96 3.40 -2.45
C GLY A 35 -12.85 3.99 -3.32
N GLY A 36 -11.65 3.45 -3.23
CA GLY A 36 -10.53 3.92 -4.06
C GLY A 36 -10.78 3.62 -5.54
N ILE A 37 -10.44 4.58 -6.38
CA ILE A 37 -10.61 4.46 -7.83
C ILE A 37 -9.36 3.88 -8.47
N ASP A 38 -9.51 3.31 -9.65
CA ASP A 38 -8.40 2.76 -10.44
C ASP A 38 -7.89 3.84 -11.40
N ASP A 39 -7.44 4.94 -10.83
CA ASP A 39 -6.93 6.08 -11.56
C ASP A 39 -5.52 6.41 -11.10
N GLN A 40 -4.73 7.00 -12.00
CA GLN A 40 -3.33 7.32 -11.71
C GLN A 40 -3.17 8.21 -10.47
N THR A 41 -4.14 9.07 -10.19
CA THR A 41 -4.12 9.92 -8.99
C THR A 41 -4.19 9.11 -7.70
N ASN A 42 -4.66 7.85 -7.77
CA ASN A 42 -4.78 6.96 -6.62
C ASN A 42 -3.76 5.83 -6.65
N ILE A 43 -2.71 5.94 -7.47
CA ILE A 43 -1.70 4.88 -7.60
C ILE A 43 -0.35 5.38 -7.10
N ALA A 44 0.32 4.55 -6.31
CA ALA A 44 1.72 4.73 -5.95
C ALA A 44 2.52 3.55 -6.49
N VAL A 45 3.69 3.81 -7.06
CA VAL A 45 4.57 2.75 -7.57
C VAL A 45 5.54 2.40 -6.46
N LEU A 46 5.48 1.17 -5.99
CA LEU A 46 6.24 0.68 -4.84
C LEU A 46 7.09 -0.51 -5.22
N THR A 47 8.19 -0.71 -4.50
CA THR A 47 8.88 -1.99 -4.55
C THR A 47 7.99 -3.04 -3.89
N ALA A 48 8.26 -4.33 -4.13
CA ALA A 48 7.48 -5.40 -3.51
C ALA A 48 7.51 -5.29 -1.98
N ARG A 49 8.67 -4.96 -1.41
CA ARG A 49 8.81 -4.79 0.04
C ARG A 49 7.96 -3.62 0.56
N GLU A 50 8.04 -2.49 -0.11
CA GLU A 50 7.25 -1.31 0.28
C GLU A 50 5.76 -1.59 0.18
N HIS A 51 5.34 -2.32 -0.85
CA HIS A 51 3.94 -2.68 -1.04
C HIS A 51 3.45 -3.55 0.11
N PHE A 52 4.26 -4.52 0.52
CA PHE A 52 3.94 -5.35 1.68
C PHE A 52 3.81 -4.51 2.96
N VAL A 53 4.77 -3.60 3.20
CA VAL A 53 4.74 -2.70 4.35
C VAL A 53 3.50 -1.81 4.31
N ALA A 54 3.15 -1.30 3.13
CA ALA A 54 1.94 -0.47 2.96
C ALA A 54 0.69 -1.23 3.41
N HIS A 55 0.55 -2.50 3.00
CA HIS A 55 -0.59 -3.31 3.39
C HIS A 55 -0.58 -3.68 4.88
N LEU A 56 0.60 -3.89 5.48
CA LEU A 56 0.70 -4.08 6.93
C LEU A 56 0.20 -2.84 7.67
N LEU A 57 0.58 -1.64 7.19
CA LEU A 57 0.10 -0.39 7.79
C LEU A 57 -1.42 -0.25 7.64
N LEU A 58 -1.96 -0.62 6.48
CA LEU A 58 -3.42 -0.57 6.26
C LEU A 58 -4.16 -1.48 7.23
N VAL A 59 -3.63 -2.66 7.55
CA VAL A 59 -4.21 -3.54 8.55
C VAL A 59 -4.26 -2.84 9.91
N LYS A 60 -3.20 -2.11 10.26
CA LYS A 60 -3.15 -1.39 11.53
C LYS A 60 -4.07 -0.18 11.56
N ILE A 61 -4.27 0.46 10.42
CA ILE A 61 -5.18 1.61 10.30
C ILE A 61 -6.65 1.16 10.32
N TYR A 62 -6.95 0.04 9.65
CA TYR A 62 -8.30 -0.49 9.51
C TYR A 62 -8.37 -1.94 10.02
N PRO A 63 -8.16 -2.15 11.34
CA PRO A 63 -8.02 -3.52 11.87
C PRO A 63 -9.29 -4.35 11.78
N GLU A 64 -10.45 -3.73 11.63
CA GLU A 64 -11.73 -4.43 11.55
C GLU A 64 -12.16 -4.75 10.12
N ASN A 65 -11.35 -4.36 9.12
CA ASN A 65 -11.68 -4.60 7.72
C ASN A 65 -11.03 -5.91 7.25
N PRO A 66 -11.82 -6.95 6.97
CA PRO A 66 -11.25 -8.26 6.58
C PRO A 66 -10.48 -8.22 5.26
N SER A 67 -10.81 -7.29 4.34
CA SER A 67 -10.08 -7.16 3.09
C SER A 67 -8.63 -6.80 3.29
N MET A 68 -8.32 -6.02 4.34
CA MET A 68 -6.95 -5.63 4.65
C MET A 68 -6.13 -6.85 5.08
N TRP A 69 -6.70 -7.68 5.94
CA TRP A 69 -6.06 -8.92 6.38
C TRP A 69 -5.86 -9.89 5.23
N TYR A 70 -6.86 -10.01 4.37
CA TYR A 70 -6.79 -10.90 3.22
C TYR A 70 -5.64 -10.52 2.28
N SER A 71 -5.48 -9.24 1.97
CA SER A 71 -4.41 -8.74 1.12
C SER A 71 -3.03 -9.10 1.68
N VAL A 72 -2.83 -8.89 2.98
CA VAL A 72 -1.56 -9.23 3.63
C VAL A 72 -1.31 -10.73 3.58
N SER A 73 -2.34 -11.55 3.80
CA SER A 73 -2.20 -13.00 3.76
C SER A 73 -1.75 -13.49 2.39
N ILE A 74 -2.33 -12.94 1.32
CA ILE A 74 -1.94 -13.30 -0.04
C ILE A 74 -0.50 -12.88 -0.31
N MET A 75 -0.12 -11.67 0.07
CA MET A 75 1.22 -11.15 -0.16
C MET A 75 2.26 -11.95 0.61
N SER A 76 1.96 -12.35 1.84
CA SER A 76 2.84 -13.20 2.65
C SER A 76 3.09 -14.55 2.01
N GLY A 77 2.07 -15.10 1.36
CA GLY A 77 2.16 -16.42 0.72
C GLY A 77 3.06 -16.45 -0.51
N LYS A 78 3.53 -15.31 -0.96
CA LYS A 78 4.40 -15.22 -2.13
C LYS A 78 5.89 -15.28 -1.79
N HIS A 79 6.21 -15.36 -0.53
CA HIS A 79 7.60 -15.34 -0.07
C HIS A 79 8.13 -16.68 0.36
#